data_1e3b918ff2de8dff20e1ab7e8c5b80f5
#
_entry.id   1e3b918ff2de8dff20e1ab7e8c5b80f5
#
_cell.length_a   1.000
_cell.length_b   1.000
_cell.length_c   1.000
_cell.angle_alpha   90.00
_cell.angle_beta   90.00
_cell.angle_gamma   90.00
#
_symmetry.space_group_name_H-M   'P 1'
#
loop_
_entity.id
_entity.type
_entity.pdbx_description
1 polymer ?
#
loop_
_entity_poly.entity_id
_entity_poly.type
_entity_poly.pdbx_seq_one_letter_code
_entity_poly.pdbx_strand_id
1 'polypeptide(L)'
;TGQLRPSIGAVEVLGINAAISPQKLKANIGIVPESESPPSYLTPGEFLQFVGKLRGIEDLDSKVKYWMDWFGLQEKSDTMCKDLSKGQRQKVMLASAFIHEPKLLFLDEPFANLDPIYQRKCRQWLLDMVKNGGTIFLCSHVLEMAERMCNRMAIINNGKVLAAGTVKGLKESDDETLEDVFIRLVGHSIEEAERLSDEGVAEEE
;
A
#
# COMPACT_ATOMS: atom_id res chain seq x y z
N THR A 1 3.90 -9.92 -0.99
CA THR A 1 2.84 -10.21 -1.99
C THR A 1 3.05 -11.51 -2.77
N GLY A 2 4.25 -12.10 -2.78
CA GLY A 2 4.56 -13.34 -3.52
C GLY A 2 4.69 -13.15 -5.05
N GLN A 3 4.89 -11.95 -5.53
CA GLN A 3 5.19 -11.65 -6.93
C GLN A 3 6.66 -11.93 -7.26
N LEU A 4 7.55 -11.60 -6.32
CA LEU A 4 8.98 -11.85 -6.41
C LEU A 4 9.39 -12.90 -5.40
N ARG A 5 10.41 -13.70 -5.75
CA ARG A 5 11.06 -14.62 -4.83
C ARG A 5 12.27 -13.93 -4.18
N PRO A 6 12.48 -14.08 -2.87
CA PRO A 6 13.70 -13.58 -2.25
C PRO A 6 14.92 -14.32 -2.80
N SER A 7 16.02 -13.61 -3.03
CA SER A 7 17.29 -14.22 -3.43
C SER A 7 17.92 -14.99 -2.26
N ILE A 8 17.76 -14.48 -1.04
CA ILE A 8 18.24 -15.09 0.20
C ILE A 8 17.15 -14.88 1.28
N GLY A 9 17.02 -15.84 2.19
CA GLY A 9 16.05 -15.77 3.27
C GLY A 9 14.67 -16.27 2.89
N ALA A 10 13.67 -15.98 3.72
CA ALA A 10 12.28 -16.38 3.52
C ALA A 10 11.33 -15.23 3.84
N VAL A 11 10.17 -15.24 3.18
CA VAL A 11 9.09 -14.28 3.44
C VAL A 11 7.85 -15.05 3.84
N GLU A 12 7.37 -14.80 5.04
CA GLU A 12 6.14 -15.35 5.57
C GLU A 12 5.14 -14.23 5.83
N VAL A 13 3.89 -14.42 5.40
CA VAL A 13 2.79 -13.46 5.54
C VAL A 13 1.54 -14.23 5.95
N LEU A 14 0.91 -13.86 7.04
CA LEU A 14 -0.24 -14.57 7.64
C LEU A 14 0.03 -16.08 7.87
N GLY A 15 1.26 -16.45 8.27
CA GLY A 15 1.67 -17.85 8.42
C GLY A 15 1.83 -18.61 7.09
N ILE A 16 1.82 -17.91 5.95
CA ILE A 16 1.96 -18.51 4.63
C ILE A 16 3.31 -18.12 4.04
N ASN A 17 4.13 -19.11 3.67
CA ASN A 17 5.36 -18.84 2.93
C ASN A 17 5.03 -18.32 1.53
N ALA A 18 5.41 -17.07 1.26
CA ALA A 18 5.06 -16.34 0.04
C ALA A 18 5.68 -16.97 -1.24
N ALA A 19 6.83 -17.64 -1.12
CA ALA A 19 7.50 -18.29 -2.26
C ALA A 19 6.90 -19.65 -2.60
N ILE A 20 6.36 -20.35 -1.58
CA ILE A 20 5.82 -21.72 -1.73
C ILE A 20 4.34 -21.69 -2.13
N SER A 21 3.56 -20.79 -1.54
CA SER A 21 2.09 -20.75 -1.73
C SER A 21 1.58 -19.36 -2.09
N PRO A 22 2.07 -18.73 -3.18
CA PRO A 22 1.71 -17.36 -3.54
C PRO A 22 0.21 -17.20 -3.86
N GLN A 23 -0.45 -18.20 -4.45
CA GLN A 23 -1.88 -18.14 -4.73
C GLN A 23 -2.70 -18.12 -3.43
N LYS A 24 -2.35 -18.99 -2.47
CA LYS A 24 -3.01 -19.02 -1.16
C LYS A 24 -2.82 -17.70 -0.43
N LEU A 25 -1.63 -17.11 -0.51
CA LEU A 25 -1.36 -15.79 0.06
C LEU A 25 -2.24 -14.73 -0.61
N LYS A 26 -2.20 -14.64 -1.94
CA LYS A 26 -2.99 -13.65 -2.71
C LYS A 26 -4.49 -13.75 -2.46
N ALA A 27 -5.02 -14.93 -2.15
CA ALA A 27 -6.44 -15.08 -1.81
C ALA A 27 -6.82 -14.40 -0.49
N ASN A 28 -5.87 -14.19 0.43
CA ASN A 28 -6.11 -13.65 1.78
C ASN A 28 -5.68 -12.18 1.96
N ILE A 29 -5.10 -11.57 0.94
CA ILE A 29 -4.61 -10.20 1.00
C ILE A 29 -5.28 -9.32 -0.05
N GLY A 30 -5.44 -8.03 0.27
CA GLY A 30 -5.75 -7.00 -0.72
C GLY A 30 -4.48 -6.23 -1.09
N ILE A 31 -4.39 -5.80 -2.34
CA ILE A 31 -3.22 -5.09 -2.86
C ILE A 31 -3.69 -3.91 -3.68
N VAL A 32 -3.12 -2.73 -3.40
CA VAL A 32 -3.22 -1.55 -4.26
C VAL A 32 -1.79 -1.12 -4.59
N PRO A 33 -1.28 -1.36 -5.78
CA PRO A 33 0.03 -0.91 -6.20
C PRO A 33 -0.01 0.55 -6.68
N GLU A 34 1.14 1.24 -6.65
CA GLU A 34 1.26 2.65 -6.99
C GLU A 34 0.80 3.00 -8.42
N SER A 35 1.21 2.21 -9.39
CA SER A 35 1.09 2.55 -10.82
C SER A 35 0.11 1.69 -11.61
N GLU A 36 -0.48 0.67 -11.02
CA GLU A 36 -1.44 -0.17 -11.71
C GLU A 36 -2.81 0.51 -11.85
N SER A 37 -3.46 0.23 -12.96
CA SER A 37 -4.81 0.69 -13.28
C SER A 37 -5.73 -0.50 -13.51
N PRO A 38 -7.04 -0.36 -13.31
CA PRO A 38 -7.97 -1.40 -13.69
C PRO A 38 -7.90 -1.67 -15.19
N PRO A 39 -8.27 -2.88 -15.66
CA PRO A 39 -8.23 -3.23 -17.07
C PRO A 39 -8.98 -2.22 -17.93
N SER A 40 -8.34 -1.73 -18.99
CA SER A 40 -8.79 -0.59 -19.80
C SER A 40 -10.18 -0.76 -20.41
N TYR A 41 -10.53 -1.98 -20.81
CA TYR A 41 -11.76 -2.30 -21.56
C TYR A 41 -12.86 -2.94 -20.70
N LEU A 42 -12.74 -2.91 -19.39
CA LEU A 42 -13.80 -3.26 -18.45
C LEU A 42 -14.40 -1.99 -17.87
N THR A 43 -15.68 -2.04 -17.53
CA THR A 43 -16.28 -1.04 -16.64
C THR A 43 -15.87 -1.31 -15.19
N PRO A 44 -16.00 -0.33 -14.26
CA PRO A 44 -15.75 -0.57 -12.84
C PRO A 44 -16.50 -1.78 -12.28
N GLY A 45 -17.79 -1.89 -12.60
CA GLY A 45 -18.63 -3.00 -12.15
C GLY A 45 -18.14 -4.34 -12.66
N GLU A 46 -17.82 -4.45 -13.96
CA GLU A 46 -17.28 -5.68 -14.56
C GLU A 46 -15.95 -6.09 -13.94
N PHE A 47 -15.06 -5.12 -13.67
CA PHE A 47 -13.79 -5.41 -13.02
C PHE A 47 -13.99 -5.91 -11.58
N LEU A 48 -14.86 -5.28 -10.80
CA LEU A 48 -15.18 -5.73 -9.44
C LEU A 48 -15.84 -7.11 -9.45
N GLN A 49 -16.74 -7.38 -10.41
CA GLN A 49 -17.33 -8.70 -10.63
C GLN A 49 -16.25 -9.75 -10.94
N PHE A 50 -15.31 -9.43 -11.82
CA PHE A 50 -14.20 -10.31 -12.16
C PHE A 50 -13.35 -10.65 -10.95
N VAL A 51 -12.92 -9.62 -10.19
CA VAL A 51 -12.12 -9.80 -8.96
C VAL A 51 -12.88 -10.62 -7.93
N GLY A 52 -14.16 -10.33 -7.73
CA GLY A 52 -14.99 -11.02 -6.75
C GLY A 52 -15.21 -12.50 -7.09
N LYS A 53 -15.41 -12.83 -8.34
CA LYS A 53 -15.49 -14.23 -8.83
C LYS A 53 -14.19 -14.98 -8.58
N LEU A 54 -13.03 -14.38 -8.88
CA LEU A 54 -11.73 -14.98 -8.59
C LEU A 54 -11.48 -15.22 -7.09
N ARG A 55 -12.11 -14.43 -6.23
CA ARG A 55 -12.03 -14.54 -4.77
C ARG A 55 -13.10 -15.45 -4.17
N GLY A 56 -14.04 -15.96 -4.97
CA GLY A 56 -15.13 -16.80 -4.52
C GLY A 56 -16.08 -16.08 -3.55
N ILE A 57 -16.34 -14.79 -3.80
CA ILE A 57 -17.21 -13.98 -2.93
C ILE A 57 -18.66 -14.42 -3.13
N GLU A 58 -19.31 -14.77 -2.02
CA GLU A 58 -20.76 -14.94 -1.96
C GLU A 58 -21.44 -13.54 -1.98
N ASP A 59 -22.69 -13.48 -2.47
CA ASP A 59 -23.47 -12.24 -2.61
C ASP A 59 -22.68 -11.09 -3.33
N LEU A 60 -21.99 -11.47 -4.41
CA LEU A 60 -21.07 -10.59 -5.11
C LEU A 60 -21.78 -9.34 -5.68
N ASP A 61 -23.00 -9.47 -6.20
CA ASP A 61 -23.72 -8.34 -6.80
C ASP A 61 -24.00 -7.24 -5.77
N SER A 62 -24.40 -7.61 -4.56
CA SER A 62 -24.62 -6.67 -3.47
C SER A 62 -23.31 -5.98 -3.05
N LYS A 63 -22.20 -6.72 -2.98
CA LYS A 63 -20.89 -6.15 -2.65
C LYS A 63 -20.37 -5.22 -3.75
N VAL A 64 -20.53 -5.57 -5.00
CA VAL A 64 -20.16 -4.69 -6.13
C VAL A 64 -20.99 -3.41 -6.07
N LYS A 65 -22.30 -3.51 -5.89
CA LYS A 65 -23.17 -2.35 -5.74
C LYS A 65 -22.74 -1.48 -4.56
N TYR A 66 -22.50 -2.07 -3.41
CA TYR A 66 -22.04 -1.36 -2.21
C TYR A 66 -20.77 -0.55 -2.47
N TRP A 67 -19.73 -1.16 -3.07
CA TRP A 67 -18.47 -0.48 -3.31
C TRP A 67 -18.56 0.58 -4.42
N MET A 68 -19.37 0.34 -5.45
CA MET A 68 -19.69 1.36 -6.46
C MET A 68 -20.35 2.59 -5.83
N ASP A 69 -21.33 2.38 -4.95
CA ASP A 69 -22.02 3.44 -4.22
C ASP A 69 -21.07 4.16 -3.25
N TRP A 70 -20.29 3.39 -2.51
CA TRP A 70 -19.36 3.93 -1.50
C TRP A 70 -18.32 4.87 -2.11
N PHE A 71 -17.81 4.55 -3.30
CA PHE A 71 -16.85 5.36 -4.05
C PHE A 71 -17.50 6.40 -4.98
N GLY A 72 -18.82 6.47 -5.08
CA GLY A 72 -19.54 7.40 -5.97
C GLY A 72 -19.26 7.13 -7.44
N LEU A 73 -19.26 5.87 -7.84
CA LEU A 73 -18.96 5.41 -9.19
C LEU A 73 -20.21 4.96 -9.98
N GLN A 74 -21.43 5.14 -9.42
CA GLN A 74 -22.68 4.67 -10.04
C GLN A 74 -22.91 5.29 -11.44
N GLU A 75 -22.66 6.60 -11.56
CA GLU A 75 -22.82 7.32 -12.84
C GLU A 75 -21.76 6.90 -13.88
N LYS A 76 -20.79 6.07 -13.47
CA LYS A 76 -19.72 5.52 -14.31
C LYS A 76 -19.85 4.04 -14.56
N SER A 77 -21.02 3.45 -14.25
CA SER A 77 -21.31 2.03 -14.43
C SER A 77 -21.03 1.54 -15.84
N ASP A 78 -21.35 2.36 -16.85
CA ASP A 78 -21.21 2.03 -18.28
C ASP A 78 -19.95 2.65 -18.92
N THR A 79 -19.11 3.33 -18.11
CA THR A 79 -17.87 3.96 -18.58
C THR A 79 -16.71 2.99 -18.49
N MET A 80 -15.97 2.76 -19.57
CA MET A 80 -14.77 1.92 -19.55
C MET A 80 -13.69 2.54 -18.67
N CYS A 81 -12.90 1.71 -18.00
CA CYS A 81 -11.85 2.17 -17.09
C CYS A 81 -10.80 3.06 -17.74
N LYS A 82 -10.52 2.88 -19.06
CA LYS A 82 -9.62 3.77 -19.81
C LYS A 82 -10.12 5.22 -19.88
N ASP A 83 -11.45 5.42 -19.86
CA ASP A 83 -12.09 6.74 -19.99
C ASP A 83 -12.36 7.40 -18.63
N LEU A 84 -12.00 6.75 -17.53
CA LEU A 84 -12.07 7.30 -16.19
C LEU A 84 -10.91 8.26 -15.90
N SER A 85 -11.12 9.23 -15.03
CA SER A 85 -10.04 10.05 -14.47
C SER A 85 -9.08 9.21 -13.61
N LYS A 86 -7.87 9.72 -13.34
CA LYS A 86 -6.90 9.04 -12.45
C LYS A 86 -7.50 8.74 -11.08
N GLY A 87 -8.23 9.71 -10.49
CA GLY A 87 -8.88 9.52 -9.19
C GLY A 87 -10.00 8.49 -9.22
N GLN A 88 -10.77 8.42 -10.32
CA GLN A 88 -11.80 7.38 -10.48
C GLN A 88 -11.17 6.00 -10.64
N ARG A 89 -10.10 5.85 -11.40
CA ARG A 89 -9.34 4.59 -11.49
C ARG A 89 -8.79 4.16 -10.13
N GLN A 90 -8.25 5.11 -9.36
CA GLN A 90 -7.77 4.84 -7.99
C GLN A 90 -8.89 4.33 -7.08
N LYS A 91 -10.09 4.91 -7.16
CA LYS A 91 -11.28 4.44 -6.44
C LYS A 91 -11.66 3.00 -6.82
N VAL A 92 -11.58 2.65 -8.10
CA VAL A 92 -11.84 1.28 -8.59
C VAL A 92 -10.79 0.30 -8.05
N MET A 93 -9.51 0.67 -8.04
CA MET A 93 -8.42 -0.16 -7.48
C MET A 93 -8.60 -0.40 -5.99
N LEU A 94 -8.93 0.64 -5.22
CA LEU A 94 -9.24 0.51 -3.79
C LEU A 94 -10.45 -0.40 -3.56
N ALA A 95 -11.54 -0.21 -4.30
CA ALA A 95 -12.71 -1.08 -4.21
C ALA A 95 -12.35 -2.55 -4.47
N SER A 96 -11.52 -2.83 -5.48
CA SER A 96 -11.07 -4.18 -5.81
C SER A 96 -10.23 -4.83 -4.70
N ALA A 97 -9.45 -4.02 -3.97
CA ALA A 97 -8.66 -4.50 -2.85
C ALA A 97 -9.50 -4.74 -1.58
N PHE A 98 -10.63 -4.03 -1.43
CA PHE A 98 -11.48 -4.08 -0.23
C PHE A 98 -12.63 -5.09 -0.34
N ILE A 99 -13.10 -5.38 -1.56
CA ILE A 99 -14.35 -6.13 -1.81
C ILE A 99 -14.43 -7.51 -1.14
N HIS A 100 -13.30 -8.18 -0.96
CA HIS A 100 -13.22 -9.51 -0.33
C HIS A 100 -12.87 -9.46 1.16
N GLU A 101 -12.88 -8.26 1.78
CA GLU A 101 -12.65 -8.03 3.22
C GLU A 101 -11.39 -8.74 3.73
N PRO A 102 -10.21 -8.45 3.15
CA PRO A 102 -8.97 -9.15 3.49
C PRO A 102 -8.54 -8.85 4.92
N LYS A 103 -7.83 -9.78 5.55
CA LYS A 103 -7.22 -9.55 6.88
C LYS A 103 -5.97 -8.68 6.82
N LEU A 104 -5.35 -8.57 5.65
CA LEU A 104 -4.14 -7.78 5.43
C LEU A 104 -4.25 -7.04 4.10
N LEU A 105 -3.97 -5.74 4.14
CA LEU A 105 -3.85 -4.88 2.97
C LEU A 105 -2.40 -4.45 2.76
N PHE A 106 -1.93 -4.55 1.53
CA PHE A 106 -0.72 -3.90 1.04
C PHE A 106 -1.12 -2.72 0.17
N LEU A 107 -0.78 -1.53 0.59
CA LEU A 107 -1.20 -0.28 -0.05
C LEU A 107 0.05 0.54 -0.39
N ASP A 108 0.22 0.83 -1.67
CA ASP A 108 1.29 1.67 -2.18
C ASP A 108 0.68 2.96 -2.71
N GLU A 109 1.00 4.09 -2.07
CA GLU A 109 0.42 5.42 -2.34
C GLU A 109 -1.11 5.41 -2.53
N PRO A 110 -1.90 4.80 -1.64
CA PRO A 110 -3.32 4.53 -1.87
C PRO A 110 -4.18 5.79 -1.99
N PHE A 111 -3.71 6.92 -1.47
CA PHE A 111 -4.45 8.18 -1.47
C PHE A 111 -4.07 9.12 -2.62
N ALA A 112 -3.07 8.73 -3.43
CA ALA A 112 -2.71 9.49 -4.61
C ALA A 112 -3.92 9.67 -5.54
N ASN A 113 -4.04 10.87 -6.11
CA ASN A 113 -5.13 11.24 -7.02
C ASN A 113 -6.57 11.20 -6.45
N LEU A 114 -6.76 10.91 -5.16
CA LEU A 114 -8.07 11.03 -4.51
C LEU A 114 -8.32 12.46 -4.08
N ASP A 115 -9.58 12.90 -4.21
CA ASP A 115 -10.01 14.15 -3.59
C ASP A 115 -10.04 14.04 -2.04
N PRO A 116 -9.96 15.17 -1.30
CA PRO A 116 -9.86 15.16 0.15
C PRO A 116 -11.02 14.44 0.87
N ILE A 117 -12.21 14.42 0.28
CA ILE A 117 -13.39 13.76 0.86
C ILE A 117 -13.17 12.26 0.86
N TYR A 118 -12.75 11.69 -0.29
CA TYR A 118 -12.48 10.25 -0.39
C TYR A 118 -11.20 9.84 0.33
N GLN A 119 -10.17 10.68 0.38
CA GLN A 119 -9.00 10.43 1.24
C GLN A 119 -9.43 10.24 2.70
N ARG A 120 -10.29 11.12 3.22
CA ARG A 120 -10.81 11.03 4.59
C ARG A 120 -11.66 9.78 4.80
N LYS A 121 -12.57 9.48 3.85
CA LYS A 121 -13.41 8.27 3.91
C LYS A 121 -12.57 6.99 3.92
N CYS A 122 -11.62 6.87 3.00
CA CYS A 122 -10.73 5.70 2.93
C CYS A 122 -9.90 5.54 4.20
N ARG A 123 -9.32 6.63 4.71
CA ARG A 123 -8.55 6.61 5.96
C ARG A 123 -9.39 6.11 7.12
N GLN A 124 -10.62 6.61 7.28
CA GLN A 124 -11.50 6.15 8.35
C GLN A 124 -11.83 4.66 8.22
N TRP A 125 -12.15 4.21 7.02
CA TRP A 125 -12.43 2.80 6.76
C TRP A 125 -11.23 1.90 7.10
N LEU A 126 -10.02 2.32 6.72
CA LEU A 126 -8.78 1.61 7.04
C LEU A 126 -8.52 1.54 8.55
N LEU A 127 -8.73 2.64 9.27
CA LEU A 127 -8.60 2.66 10.73
C LEU A 127 -9.62 1.74 11.41
N ASP A 128 -10.84 1.69 10.90
CA ASP A 128 -11.89 0.80 11.43
C ASP A 128 -11.57 -0.68 11.12
N MET A 129 -11.00 -0.98 9.95
CA MET A 129 -10.47 -2.31 9.64
C MET A 129 -9.41 -2.76 10.65
N VAL A 130 -8.46 -1.88 11.01
CA VAL A 130 -7.42 -2.17 12.02
C VAL A 130 -8.04 -2.40 13.40
N LYS A 131 -9.00 -1.57 13.82
CA LYS A 131 -9.73 -1.77 15.09
C LYS A 131 -10.44 -3.12 15.16
N ASN A 132 -10.90 -3.63 14.02
CA ASN A 132 -11.54 -4.94 13.90
C ASN A 132 -10.54 -6.10 13.70
N GLY A 133 -9.25 -5.88 13.97
CA GLY A 133 -8.21 -6.92 13.95
C GLY A 133 -7.53 -7.12 12.59
N GLY A 134 -7.82 -6.28 11.60
CA GLY A 134 -7.10 -6.26 10.33
C GLY A 134 -5.71 -5.64 10.46
N THR A 135 -4.87 -5.84 9.45
CA THR A 135 -3.53 -5.28 9.36
C THR A 135 -3.35 -4.54 8.05
N ILE A 136 -2.63 -3.44 8.09
CA ILE A 136 -2.30 -2.64 6.91
C ILE A 136 -0.80 -2.45 6.82
N PHE A 137 -0.24 -2.76 5.67
CA PHE A 137 1.12 -2.40 5.29
C PHE A 137 1.02 -1.26 4.26
N LEU A 138 1.41 -0.06 4.68
CA LEU A 138 1.31 1.16 3.90
C LEU A 138 2.69 1.62 3.46
N CYS A 139 2.89 1.81 2.15
CA CYS A 139 4.03 2.54 1.60
C CYS A 139 3.55 3.95 1.22
N SER A 140 4.26 4.97 1.66
CA SER A 140 3.98 6.36 1.28
C SER A 140 5.22 7.23 1.47
N HIS A 141 5.37 8.23 0.60
CA HIS A 141 6.33 9.32 0.76
C HIS A 141 5.73 10.51 1.52
N VAL A 142 4.44 10.49 1.85
CA VAL A 142 3.75 11.54 2.62
C VAL A 142 3.91 11.25 4.11
N LEU A 143 5.00 11.75 4.70
CA LEU A 143 5.42 11.43 6.08
C LEU A 143 4.38 11.85 7.11
N GLU A 144 3.77 13.04 6.98
CA GLU A 144 2.72 13.51 7.89
C GLU A 144 1.52 12.56 7.96
N MET A 145 1.13 11.98 6.82
CA MET A 145 0.05 11.00 6.78
C MET A 145 0.46 9.68 7.43
N ALA A 146 1.67 9.21 7.14
CA ALA A 146 2.20 7.99 7.74
C ALA A 146 2.28 8.13 9.28
N GLU A 147 2.72 9.28 9.79
CA GLU A 147 2.77 9.58 11.22
C GLU A 147 1.40 9.48 11.89
N ARG A 148 0.35 9.96 11.24
CA ARG A 148 -1.02 9.95 11.78
C ARG A 148 -1.72 8.59 11.70
N MET A 149 -1.28 7.72 10.79
CA MET A 149 -1.97 6.45 10.52
C MET A 149 -1.25 5.23 11.05
N CYS A 150 0.08 5.27 11.12
CA CYS A 150 0.90 4.10 11.40
C CYS A 150 1.25 3.99 12.89
N ASN A 151 1.16 2.79 13.45
CA ASN A 151 1.66 2.50 14.79
C ASN A 151 3.17 2.23 14.76
N ARG A 152 3.64 1.61 13.69
CA ARG A 152 5.04 1.25 13.45
C ARG A 152 5.42 1.63 12.03
N MET A 153 6.68 1.91 11.81
CA MET A 153 7.21 2.20 10.48
C MET A 153 8.63 1.69 10.31
N ALA A 154 9.04 1.62 9.06
CA ALA A 154 10.42 1.39 8.66
C ALA A 154 10.82 2.44 7.63
N ILE A 155 12.02 2.99 7.77
CA ILE A 155 12.62 3.90 6.80
C ILE A 155 13.58 3.09 5.94
N ILE A 156 13.38 3.17 4.63
CA ILE A 156 14.17 2.43 3.64
C ILE A 156 14.88 3.44 2.74
N ASN A 157 16.18 3.24 2.53
CA ASN A 157 16.97 3.98 1.57
C ASN A 157 17.95 3.04 0.85
N ASN A 158 18.10 3.19 -0.46
CA ASN A 158 18.99 2.38 -1.30
C ASN A 158 18.84 0.85 -1.05
N GLY A 159 17.60 0.36 -0.88
CA GLY A 159 17.29 -1.04 -0.64
C GLY A 159 17.62 -1.56 0.77
N LYS A 160 18.07 -0.72 1.67
CA LYS A 160 18.38 -1.05 3.07
C LYS A 160 17.34 -0.46 4.02
N VAL A 161 16.95 -1.22 5.04
CA VAL A 161 16.16 -0.71 6.17
C VAL A 161 17.11 0.02 7.09
N LEU A 162 17.00 1.36 7.15
CA LEU A 162 17.83 2.21 8.01
C LEU A 162 17.36 2.17 9.48
N ALA A 163 16.05 2.19 9.67
CA ALA A 163 15.43 2.11 11.00
C ALA A 163 14.05 1.48 10.91
N ALA A 164 13.63 0.81 11.99
CA ALA A 164 12.28 0.27 12.13
C ALA A 164 11.85 0.32 13.60
N GLY A 165 10.64 0.81 13.87
CA GLY A 165 10.13 0.95 15.23
C GLY A 165 8.73 1.53 15.30
N THR A 166 8.30 1.91 16.50
CA THR A 166 7.13 2.76 16.68
C THR A 166 7.46 4.17 16.21
N VAL A 167 6.46 4.93 15.74
CA VAL A 167 6.64 6.33 15.34
C VAL A 167 7.36 7.12 16.45
N LYS A 168 6.88 6.98 17.70
CA LYS A 168 7.49 7.64 18.85
C LYS A 168 8.91 7.15 19.15
N GLY A 169 9.21 5.88 18.95
CA GLY A 169 10.52 5.28 19.22
C GLY A 169 11.60 5.59 18.18
N LEU A 170 11.22 6.16 17.03
CA LEU A 170 12.15 6.63 16.00
C LEU A 170 12.58 8.09 16.21
N LYS A 171 11.81 8.85 16.99
CA LYS A 171 12.10 10.24 17.34
C LYS A 171 13.08 10.30 18.51
N GLU A 172 14.00 11.25 18.47
CA GLU A 172 14.94 11.54 19.55
C GLU A 172 14.35 12.51 20.58
N SER A 173 13.36 13.31 20.15
CA SER A 173 12.62 14.22 21.02
C SER A 173 11.14 14.26 20.64
N ASP A 174 10.28 14.72 21.55
CA ASP A 174 8.83 14.83 21.29
C ASP A 174 8.51 15.90 20.23
N ASP A 175 9.39 16.88 20.02
CA ASP A 175 9.23 17.95 19.02
C ASP A 175 9.76 17.57 17.63
N GLU A 176 10.55 16.48 17.51
CA GLU A 176 11.09 16.02 16.24
C GLU A 176 9.95 15.51 15.35
N THR A 177 9.90 15.98 14.10
CA THR A 177 8.95 15.48 13.10
C THR A 177 9.48 14.20 12.44
N LEU A 178 8.61 13.43 11.75
CA LEU A 178 9.08 12.31 10.94
C LEU A 178 9.94 12.75 9.75
N GLU A 179 9.76 13.95 9.27
CA GLU A 179 10.60 14.54 8.23
C GLU A 179 12.02 14.75 8.76
N ASP A 180 12.18 15.26 9.97
CA ASP A 180 13.48 15.41 10.63
C ASP A 180 14.15 14.05 10.84
N VAL A 181 13.40 13.04 11.32
CA VAL A 181 13.90 11.67 11.47
C VAL A 181 14.38 11.12 10.11
N PHE A 182 13.60 11.32 9.04
CA PHE A 182 13.96 10.86 7.71
C PHE A 182 15.23 11.54 7.20
N ILE A 183 15.31 12.88 7.31
CA ILE A 183 16.48 13.65 6.88
C ILE A 183 17.73 13.21 7.66
N ARG A 184 17.62 13.04 8.99
CA ARG A 184 18.71 12.59 9.82
C ARG A 184 19.24 11.22 9.40
N LEU A 185 18.35 10.23 9.25
CA LEU A 185 18.74 8.85 8.91
C LEU A 185 19.24 8.71 7.48
N VAL A 186 18.64 9.39 6.53
CA VAL A 186 19.06 9.35 5.12
C VAL A 186 20.33 10.18 4.92
N GLY A 187 20.45 11.34 5.57
CA GLY A 187 21.65 12.17 5.55
C GLY A 187 22.90 11.42 6.02
N HIS A 188 22.84 10.77 7.16
CA HIS A 188 23.93 9.93 7.65
C HIS A 188 24.28 8.78 6.68
N SER A 189 23.27 8.16 6.07
CA SER A 189 23.50 7.09 5.08
C SER A 189 24.21 7.58 3.81
N ILE A 190 23.96 8.82 3.39
CA ILE A 190 24.63 9.45 2.25
C ILE A 190 26.08 9.78 2.60
N GLU A 191 26.33 10.44 3.74
CA GLU A 191 27.67 10.78 4.19
C GLU A 191 28.56 9.54 4.39
N GLU A 192 28.00 8.45 4.92
CA GLU A 192 28.71 7.18 5.06
C GLU A 192 29.06 6.56 3.70
N ALA A 193 28.14 6.62 2.73
CA ALA A 193 28.37 6.10 1.40
C ALA A 193 29.45 6.93 0.64
N GLU A 194 29.46 8.25 0.80
CA GLU A 194 30.48 9.12 0.22
C GLU A 194 31.86 8.85 0.82
N ARG A 195 31.99 8.72 2.16
CA ARG A 195 33.27 8.36 2.79
C ARG A 195 33.84 7.04 2.27
N LEU A 196 33.00 6.00 2.17
CA LEU A 196 33.43 4.70 1.66
C LEU A 196 33.87 4.75 0.20
N SER A 197 33.26 5.63 -0.62
CA SER A 197 33.68 5.85 -2.00
C SER A 197 35.02 6.55 -2.11
N ASP A 198 35.29 7.53 -1.24
CA ASP A 198 36.55 8.29 -1.21
C ASP A 198 37.73 7.43 -0.69
N GLU A 199 37.46 6.56 0.31
CA GLU A 199 38.46 5.62 0.84
C GLU A 199 38.82 4.51 -0.19
N GLY A 200 37.83 4.04 -0.99
CA GLY A 200 38.07 3.02 -2.02
C GLY A 200 38.86 3.51 -3.21
N VAL A 201 38.89 4.83 -3.48
CA VAL A 201 39.70 5.44 -4.56
C VAL A 201 41.14 5.65 -4.10
N ALA A 202 41.40 5.78 -2.79
CA ALA A 202 42.73 5.99 -2.25
C ALA A 202 43.58 4.71 -2.11
N GLU A 203 42.96 3.53 -2.24
CA GLU A 203 43.69 2.23 -2.20
C GLU A 203 44.08 1.69 -3.60
N GLU A 204 43.66 2.33 -4.69
CA GLU A 204 43.99 1.95 -6.08
C GLU A 204 45.05 2.85 -6.74
N GLU A 205 45.66 3.81 -6.06
CA GLU A 205 46.86 4.58 -6.48
C GLU A 205 48.12 4.07 -5.73
#